data_e3e71fdd90af00f3ed16a0f51603b81e
#
_entry.id   e3e71fdd90af00f3ed16a0f51603b81e
#
_cell.length_a   1.000
_cell.length_b   1.000
_cell.length_c   1.000
_cell.angle_alpha   90.00
_cell.angle_beta   90.00
_cell.angle_gamma   90.00
#
_symmetry.space_group_name_H-M   'P 1'
#
loop_
_entity.id
_entity.type
_entity.pdbx_description
1 polymer ?
#
loop_
_entity_poly.entity_id
_entity_poly.type
_entity_poly.pdbx_seq_one_letter_code
_entity_poly.pdbx_strand_id
1 'polypeptide(L)'
;MTKKYPITVDEVRDAQDHFRNGSVQHESKNFKEAIKAFKQSIMIHPFDENHLDEFEKKLKAGNFKLQQESIGYMGCAAVHLNEMIHGLDEDQKQEVPVDESLMNTFKEW
;
A
#
# COMPACT_ATOMS: atom_id res chain seq x y z
N MET A 1 -11.73 13.23 9.85
CA MET A 1 -11.10 13.64 9.46
C MET A 1 -10.17 13.65 9.24
N THR A 2 -9.63 13.71 9.05
CA THR A 2 -9.15 13.74 8.32
C THR A 2 -7.84 13.97 8.11
N LYS A 3 -7.38 14.04 7.12
CA LYS A 3 -6.05 14.16 6.80
C LYS A 3 -5.41 15.31 7.43
N LYS A 4 -4.28 15.14 8.04
CA LYS A 4 -3.67 16.15 8.87
C LYS A 4 -2.64 16.98 8.17
N TYR A 5 -2.04 16.49 7.12
CA TYR A 5 -0.96 17.18 6.43
C TYR A 5 -0.97 16.83 4.96
N PRO A 6 -0.42 17.70 4.11
CA PRO A 6 -0.43 17.46 2.67
C PRO A 6 0.46 16.27 2.29
N ILE A 7 0.05 15.61 1.24
CA ILE A 7 0.81 14.49 0.68
C ILE A 7 1.77 15.06 -0.34
N THR A 8 3.01 14.56 -0.36
CA THR A 8 4.02 15.02 -1.32
C THR A 8 4.25 13.96 -2.39
N VAL A 9 4.77 14.40 -3.52
CA VAL A 9 5.13 13.51 -4.62
C VAL A 9 6.19 12.51 -4.16
N ASP A 10 7.15 12.96 -3.37
CA ASP A 10 8.21 12.08 -2.86
C ASP A 10 7.64 10.96 -2.00
N GLU A 11 6.66 11.28 -1.15
CA GLU A 11 6.01 10.26 -0.34
C GLU A 11 5.31 9.22 -1.21
N VAL A 12 4.64 9.67 -2.27
CA VAL A 12 3.96 8.75 -3.18
C VAL A 12 4.97 7.86 -3.89
N ARG A 13 6.09 8.43 -4.33
CA ARG A 13 7.14 7.64 -4.97
C ARG A 13 7.71 6.60 -4.03
N ASP A 14 7.97 6.97 -2.78
CA ASP A 14 8.48 6.03 -1.79
C ASP A 14 7.47 4.91 -1.54
N ALA A 15 6.20 5.26 -1.41
CA ALA A 15 5.16 4.27 -1.21
C ALA A 15 5.06 3.31 -2.40
N GLN A 16 5.18 3.84 -3.62
CA GLN A 16 5.18 3.01 -4.82
C GLN A 16 6.38 2.06 -4.86
N ASP A 17 7.55 2.54 -4.45
CA ASP A 17 8.75 1.71 -4.43
C ASP A 17 8.59 0.54 -3.45
N HIS A 18 8.07 0.81 -2.27
CA HIS A 18 7.83 -0.25 -1.29
C HIS A 18 6.76 -1.21 -1.78
N PHE A 19 5.71 -0.70 -2.39
CA PHE A 19 4.66 -1.54 -2.95
C PHE A 19 5.21 -2.45 -4.04
N ARG A 20 6.01 -1.89 -4.94
CA ARG A 20 6.62 -2.67 -6.03
C ARG A 20 7.53 -3.76 -5.47
N ASN A 21 8.34 -3.42 -4.46
CA ASN A 21 9.19 -4.41 -3.82
C ASN A 21 8.36 -5.52 -3.17
N GLY A 22 7.28 -5.15 -2.50
CA GLY A 22 6.38 -6.13 -1.91
C GLY A 22 5.80 -7.08 -2.94
N SER A 23 5.39 -6.53 -4.10
CA SER A 23 4.84 -7.34 -5.18
C SER A 23 5.86 -8.34 -5.73
N VAL A 24 7.10 -7.89 -5.91
CA VAL A 24 8.18 -8.76 -6.37
C VAL A 24 8.43 -9.88 -5.37
N GLN A 25 8.49 -9.55 -4.09
CA GLN A 25 8.71 -10.55 -3.05
C GLN A 25 7.55 -11.54 -2.99
N HIS A 26 6.34 -11.06 -3.14
CA HIS A 26 5.16 -11.93 -3.15
C HIS A 26 5.23 -12.92 -4.31
N GLU A 27 5.56 -12.46 -5.50
CA GLU A 27 5.66 -13.33 -6.67
C GLU A 27 6.79 -14.36 -6.50
N SER A 28 7.84 -14.00 -5.78
CA SER A 28 8.95 -14.91 -5.49
C SER A 28 8.66 -15.82 -4.29
N LYS A 29 7.46 -15.73 -3.74
CA LYS A 29 7.00 -16.52 -2.58
C LYS A 29 7.75 -16.18 -1.29
N ASN A 30 8.35 -15.01 -1.24
CA ASN A 30 8.98 -14.48 -0.02
C ASN A 30 7.93 -13.66 0.73
N PHE A 31 6.94 -14.33 1.28
CA PHE A 31 5.76 -13.68 1.81
C PHE A 31 6.04 -12.78 3.03
N LYS A 32 6.96 -13.17 3.89
CA LYS A 32 7.32 -12.34 5.04
C LYS A 32 7.92 -11.01 4.60
N GLU A 33 8.80 -11.06 3.61
CA GLU A 33 9.42 -9.85 3.07
C GLU A 33 8.40 -9.00 2.33
N ALA A 34 7.46 -9.65 1.62
CA ALA A 34 6.39 -8.94 0.94
C ALA A 34 5.53 -8.16 1.93
N ILE A 35 5.13 -8.81 3.02
CA ILE A 35 4.32 -8.18 4.06
C ILE A 35 5.06 -6.98 4.65
N LYS A 36 6.34 -7.15 4.93
CA LYS A 36 7.15 -6.08 5.48
C LYS A 36 7.18 -4.86 4.55
N ALA A 37 7.38 -5.10 3.25
CA ALA A 37 7.42 -4.03 2.27
C ALA A 37 6.06 -3.33 2.14
N PHE A 38 4.97 -4.10 2.11
CA PHE A 38 3.63 -3.51 2.04
C PHE A 38 3.33 -2.66 3.26
N LYS A 39 3.72 -3.11 4.45
CA LYS A 39 3.54 -2.32 5.66
C LYS A 39 4.33 -1.02 5.60
N GLN A 40 5.53 -1.07 5.09
CA GLN A 40 6.35 0.14 4.93
C GLN A 40 5.67 1.13 3.99
N SER A 41 5.06 0.64 2.91
CA SER A 41 4.31 1.49 2.00
C SER A 41 3.15 2.20 2.71
N ILE A 42 2.40 1.46 3.50
CA ILE A 42 1.26 2.01 4.24
C ILE A 42 1.70 3.04 5.27
N MET A 43 2.81 2.79 5.94
CA MET A 43 3.26 3.63 7.05
C MET A 43 3.89 4.94 6.62
N ILE A 44 4.25 5.09 5.34
CA ILE A 44 4.84 6.33 4.86
C ILE A 44 3.90 7.51 5.09
N HIS A 45 2.61 7.28 4.86
CA HIS A 45 1.62 8.34 5.06
C HIS A 45 0.29 7.69 5.44
N PRO A 46 0.17 7.17 6.66
CA PRO A 46 -1.04 6.48 7.08
C PRO A 46 -2.21 7.44 7.18
N PHE A 47 -3.28 7.16 6.47
CA PHE A 47 -4.46 8.01 6.52
C PHE A 47 -5.39 7.64 7.68
N ASP A 48 -5.23 6.45 8.23
CA ASP A 48 -6.01 6.02 9.39
C ASP A 48 -5.27 4.88 10.10
N GLU A 49 -4.61 5.22 11.20
CA GLU A 49 -3.86 4.25 11.99
C GLU A 49 -4.74 3.15 12.55
N ASN A 50 -5.97 3.51 12.96
CA ASN A 50 -6.91 2.54 13.51
C ASN A 50 -7.32 1.52 12.47
N HIS A 51 -7.41 1.94 11.22
CA HIS A 51 -7.77 1.05 10.13
C HIS A 51 -6.76 -0.08 9.98
N LEU A 52 -5.47 0.26 10.02
CA LEU A 52 -4.41 -0.75 9.92
C LEU A 52 -4.45 -1.69 11.13
N ASP A 53 -4.63 -1.16 12.33
CA ASP A 53 -4.70 -1.97 13.54
C ASP A 53 -5.86 -2.96 13.47
N GLU A 54 -7.01 -2.53 13.03
CA GLU A 54 -8.17 -3.40 12.89
C GLU A 54 -7.94 -4.48 11.85
N PHE A 55 -7.30 -4.11 10.75
CA PHE A 55 -6.97 -5.05 9.70
C PHE A 55 -6.04 -6.14 10.23
N GLU A 56 -5.01 -5.76 10.98
CA GLU A 56 -4.08 -6.74 11.55
C GLU A 56 -4.76 -7.65 12.57
N LYS A 57 -5.68 -7.12 13.36
CA LYS A 57 -6.45 -7.93 14.29
C LYS A 57 -7.27 -8.98 13.57
N LYS A 58 -7.91 -8.59 12.47
CA LYS A 58 -8.71 -9.53 11.68
C LYS A 58 -7.84 -10.63 11.08
N LEU A 59 -6.65 -10.29 10.62
CA LEU A 59 -5.74 -11.28 10.08
C LEU A 59 -5.33 -12.29 11.14
N LYS A 60 -5.02 -11.84 12.34
CA LYS A 60 -4.62 -12.73 13.43
C LYS A 60 -5.76 -13.63 13.84
N ALA A 61 -6.97 -13.08 13.91
CA ALA A 61 -8.15 -13.84 14.30
C ALA A 61 -8.55 -14.87 13.24
N GLY A 62 -8.26 -14.59 11.97
CA GLY A 62 -8.66 -15.43 10.86
C GLY A 62 -7.80 -16.66 10.64
N ASN A 63 -6.66 -16.75 11.30
CA ASN A 63 -5.75 -17.89 11.16
C ASN A 63 -5.38 -18.16 9.70
N PHE A 64 -5.08 -17.11 8.96
CA PHE A 64 -4.73 -17.21 7.55
C PHE A 64 -3.30 -17.71 7.35
N LYS A 65 -3.06 -18.31 6.19
CA LYS A 65 -1.72 -18.68 5.79
C LYS A 65 -0.95 -17.42 5.42
N LEU A 66 0.37 -17.53 5.48
CA LEU A 66 1.25 -16.39 5.21
C LEU A 66 1.01 -15.80 3.81
N GLN A 67 0.78 -16.64 2.82
CA GLN A 67 0.45 -16.17 1.47
C GLN A 67 -0.82 -15.31 1.47
N GLN A 68 -1.83 -15.75 2.18
CA GLN A 68 -3.09 -15.02 2.27
C GLN A 68 -2.92 -13.69 2.99
N GLU A 69 -2.09 -13.66 4.02
CA GLU A 69 -1.77 -12.43 4.73
C GLU A 69 -1.06 -11.44 3.80
N SER A 70 -0.12 -11.95 2.99
CA SER A 70 0.59 -11.12 2.03
C SER A 70 -0.37 -10.48 1.03
N ILE A 71 -1.34 -11.24 0.52
CA ILE A 71 -2.35 -10.72 -0.39
C ILE A 71 -3.19 -9.64 0.30
N GLY A 72 -3.55 -9.86 1.56
CA GLY A 72 -4.30 -8.88 2.33
C GLY A 72 -3.56 -7.56 2.49
N TYR A 73 -2.29 -7.63 2.84
CA TYR A 73 -1.48 -6.43 2.96
C TYR A 73 -1.28 -5.74 1.62
N MET A 74 -1.15 -6.52 0.54
CA MET A 74 -1.06 -5.97 -0.81
C MET A 74 -2.30 -5.12 -1.12
N GLY A 75 -3.49 -5.65 -0.85
CA GLY A 75 -4.72 -4.92 -1.08
C GLY A 75 -4.81 -3.66 -0.25
N CYS A 76 -4.45 -3.75 1.01
CA CYS A 76 -4.46 -2.60 1.91
C CYS A 76 -3.50 -1.51 1.40
N ALA A 77 -2.29 -1.91 1.01
CA ALA A 77 -1.30 -0.98 0.50
C ALA A 77 -1.75 -0.34 -0.82
N ALA A 78 -2.40 -1.12 -1.68
CA ALA A 78 -2.90 -0.60 -2.96
C ALA A 78 -3.98 0.47 -2.73
N VAL A 79 -4.91 0.21 -1.84
CA VAL A 79 -5.96 1.18 -1.51
C VAL A 79 -5.34 2.44 -0.93
N HIS A 80 -4.40 2.27 0.00
CA HIS A 80 -3.72 3.40 0.63
C HIS A 80 -2.97 4.24 -0.41
N LEU A 81 -2.23 3.59 -1.30
CA LEU A 81 -1.47 4.29 -2.33
C LEU A 81 -2.41 5.06 -3.27
N ASN A 82 -3.53 4.44 -3.64
CA ASN A 82 -4.52 5.09 -4.47
C ASN A 82 -5.09 6.35 -3.79
N GLU A 83 -5.35 6.27 -2.49
CA GLU A 83 -5.82 7.43 -1.72
C GLU A 83 -4.77 8.54 -1.68
N MET A 84 -3.50 8.17 -1.54
CA MET A 84 -2.42 9.14 -1.57
C MET A 84 -2.38 9.89 -2.90
N ILE A 85 -2.50 9.14 -3.99
CA ILE A 85 -2.47 9.75 -5.33
C ILE A 85 -3.65 10.70 -5.51
N HIS A 86 -4.84 10.31 -5.06
CA HIS A 86 -6.02 11.16 -5.16
C HIS A 86 -5.91 12.42 -4.29
N GLY A 87 -5.06 12.38 -3.27
CA GLY A 87 -4.85 13.54 -2.41
C GLY A 87 -3.87 14.56 -2.98
N LEU A 88 -3.25 14.27 -4.12
CA LEU A 88 -2.33 15.20 -4.76
C LEU A 88 -3.08 16.24 -5.60
N ASP A 89 -2.47 17.41 -5.77
CA ASP A 89 -2.96 18.40 -6.72
C ASP A 89 -2.75 17.91 -8.14
N GLU A 90 -3.44 18.51 -9.10
CA GLU A 90 -3.31 18.12 -10.49
C GLU A 90 -1.87 18.22 -11.00
N ASP A 91 -1.15 19.26 -10.62
CA ASP A 91 0.25 19.42 -11.01
C ASP A 91 1.12 18.33 -10.42
N GLN A 92 0.87 17.98 -9.16
CA GLN A 92 1.62 16.92 -8.48
C GLN A 92 1.33 15.55 -9.10
N LYS A 93 0.08 15.31 -9.48
CA LYS A 93 -0.28 14.04 -10.13
C LYS A 93 0.51 13.81 -11.42
N GLN A 94 0.80 14.88 -12.15
CA GLN A 94 1.56 14.78 -13.39
C GLN A 94 3.01 14.39 -13.15
N GLU A 95 3.54 14.67 -11.96
CA GLU A 95 4.90 14.33 -11.61
C GLU A 95 5.07 12.88 -11.15
N VAL A 96 3.97 12.23 -10.81
CA VAL A 96 4.01 10.83 -10.35
C VAL A 96 4.07 9.92 -11.57
N PRO A 97 5.11 9.06 -11.67
CA PRO A 97 5.19 8.13 -12.79
C PRO A 97 4.03 7.15 -12.74
N VAL A 98 3.39 6.95 -13.89
CA VAL A 98 2.31 5.98 -14.00
C VAL A 98 2.91 4.60 -14.18
N ASP A 99 2.61 3.71 -13.27
CA ASP A 99 3.07 2.33 -13.34
C ASP A 99 1.85 1.46 -13.66
N GLU A 100 1.79 0.97 -14.87
CA GLU A 100 0.65 0.17 -15.34
C GLU A 100 0.47 -1.11 -14.51
N SER A 101 1.57 -1.68 -14.02
CA SER A 101 1.48 -2.86 -13.16
C SER A 101 0.71 -2.56 -11.89
N LEU A 102 1.00 -1.39 -11.28
CA LEU A 102 0.27 -0.97 -10.09
C LEU A 102 -1.18 -0.68 -10.38
N MET A 103 -1.45 -0.04 -11.51
CA MET A 103 -2.83 0.27 -11.91
C MET A 103 -3.64 -1.00 -12.12
N ASN A 104 -3.04 -2.02 -12.72
CA ASN A 104 -3.71 -3.30 -12.90
C ASN A 104 -4.00 -3.95 -11.55
N THR A 105 -3.09 -3.85 -10.61
CA THR A 105 -3.30 -4.36 -9.25
C THR A 105 -4.51 -3.67 -8.61
N PHE A 106 -4.60 -2.35 -8.75
CA PHE A 106 -5.72 -1.59 -8.20
C PHE A 106 -7.05 -2.04 -8.76
N LYS A 107 -7.09 -2.37 -10.04
CA LYS A 107 -8.34 -2.81 -10.68
C LYS A 107 -8.84 -4.15 -10.15
N GLU A 108 -7.95 -4.96 -9.63
CA GLU A 108 -8.32 -6.26 -9.08
C GLU A 108 -8.85 -6.15 -7.66
N TRP A 109 -8.72 -5.01 -7.04
CA TRP A 109 -9.17 -4.74 -5.69
C TRP A 109 -10.35 -3.77 -5.67
#